data_4c73cf7071c3d86a2940a1e23cf53bdd
#
_entry.id   4c73cf7071c3d86a2940a1e23cf53bdd
#
_cell.length_a   1.000
_cell.length_b   1.000
_cell.length_c   1.000
_cell.angle_alpha   90.00
_cell.angle_beta   90.00
_cell.angle_gamma   90.00
#
_symmetry.space_group_name_H-M   'P 1'
#
loop_
_entity.id
_entity.type
_entity.pdbx_description
1 polymer ?
#
loop_
_entity_poly.entity_id
_entity_poly.type
_entity_poly.pdbx_seq_one_letter_code
_entity_poly.pdbx_strand_id
1 'polypeptide(L)' 'MNSLKNKNIIVTGASGGIGNSIVQKLNECGANVLATGTKIEKLEELKSKFTNIKILKFDISQH' A
#
# COMPACT_ATOMS: atom_id res chain seq x y z
N MET A 1 -8.73 10.15 12.48
CA MET A 1 -8.46 11.44 11.88
C MET A 1 -8.29 11.32 10.37
N ASN A 2 -8.99 12.14 9.60
CA ASN A 2 -9.03 11.98 8.14
C ASN A 2 -8.28 13.10 7.43
N SER A 3 -7.11 13.45 7.96
CA SER A 3 -6.34 14.55 7.39
C SER A 3 -5.83 14.26 5.98
N LEU A 4 -5.79 12.99 5.59
CA LEU A 4 -5.35 12.61 4.26
C LEU A 4 -6.49 12.15 3.37
N LYS A 5 -7.71 12.46 3.74
CA LYS A 5 -8.86 12.05 2.96
C LYS A 5 -8.74 12.56 1.52
N ASN A 6 -8.98 11.66 0.58
CA ASN A 6 -8.92 11.95 -0.86
C ASN A 6 -7.52 12.23 -1.38
N LYS A 7 -6.48 12.01 -0.58
CA LYS A 7 -5.12 12.11 -1.08
C LYS A 7 -4.71 10.79 -1.71
N ASN A 8 -4.01 10.86 -2.82
CA ASN A 8 -3.52 9.67 -3.51
C ASN A 8 -2.06 9.50 -3.17
N ILE A 9 -1.73 8.40 -2.51
CA ILE A 9 -0.38 8.17 -2.00
C ILE A 9 0.12 6.84 -2.50
N ILE A 10 1.34 6.82 -3.02
CA ILE A 10 1.98 5.60 -3.48
C ILE A 10 2.98 5.15 -2.42
N VAL A 11 2.87 3.89 -2.00
CA VAL A 11 3.80 3.31 -1.04
C VAL A 11 4.62 2.25 -1.76
N THR A 12 5.90 2.50 -1.91
CA THR A 12 6.81 1.53 -2.51
C THR A 12 7.32 0.59 -1.44
N GLY A 13 7.59 -0.66 -1.82
CA GLY A 13 8.06 -1.64 -0.86
C GLY A 13 7.00 -2.04 0.16
N ALA A 14 5.73 -1.95 -0.22
CA ALA A 14 4.65 -2.22 0.72
C ALA A 14 4.57 -3.69 1.11
N SER A 15 5.25 -4.57 0.41
CA SER A 15 5.25 -5.98 0.74
C SER A 15 6.12 -6.30 1.96
N GLY A 16 6.93 -5.34 2.42
CA GLY A 16 7.73 -5.52 3.63
C GLY A 16 6.97 -5.12 4.87
N GLY A 17 7.54 -5.45 6.05
CA GLY A 17 6.88 -5.16 7.32
C GLY A 17 6.70 -3.68 7.56
N ILE A 18 7.71 -2.87 7.25
CA ILE A 18 7.62 -1.43 7.45
C ILE A 18 6.60 -0.82 6.49
N GLY A 19 6.62 -1.26 5.23
CA GLY A 19 5.65 -0.78 4.26
C GLY A 19 4.23 -1.13 4.65
N ASN A 20 4.05 -2.32 5.22
CA ASN A 20 2.75 -2.75 5.70
C ASN A 20 2.22 -1.78 6.77
N SER A 21 3.07 -1.40 7.73
CA SER A 21 2.68 -0.48 8.78
C SER A 21 2.32 0.89 8.22
N ILE A 22 3.06 1.35 7.22
CA ILE A 22 2.78 2.63 6.59
C ILE A 22 1.43 2.60 5.88
N VAL A 23 1.15 1.53 5.15
CA VAL A 23 -0.13 1.39 4.46
C VAL A 23 -1.27 1.43 5.46
N GLN A 24 -1.11 0.72 6.59
CA GLN A 24 -2.15 0.71 7.60
C GLN A 24 -2.42 2.11 8.14
N LYS A 25 -1.37 2.85 8.43
CA LYS A 25 -1.52 4.18 8.97
C LYS A 25 -2.20 5.11 7.97
N LEU A 26 -1.79 5.05 6.72
CA LEU A 26 -2.37 5.90 5.69
C LEU A 26 -3.84 5.55 5.45
N ASN A 27 -4.15 4.26 5.48
CA ASN A 27 -5.52 3.83 5.32
C ASN A 27 -6.40 4.37 6.45
N GLU A 28 -5.87 4.38 7.67
CA GLU A 28 -6.61 4.91 8.81
C GLU A 28 -6.84 6.41 8.69
N CYS A 29 -5.96 7.10 7.98
CA CYS A 29 -6.11 8.54 7.77
C CYS A 29 -7.01 8.89 6.59
N GLY A 30 -7.56 7.89 5.94
CA GLY A 30 -8.49 8.12 4.84
C GLY A 30 -7.86 8.30 3.48
N ALA A 31 -6.56 8.04 3.35
CA ALA A 31 -5.87 8.21 2.08
C ALA A 31 -6.27 7.12 1.09
N ASN A 32 -6.16 7.45 -0.18
CA ASN A 32 -6.25 6.47 -1.25
C ASN A 32 -4.83 5.95 -1.50
N VAL A 33 -4.58 4.72 -1.13
CA VAL A 33 -3.22 4.18 -1.14
C VAL A 33 -3.04 3.25 -2.33
N LEU A 34 -1.94 3.44 -3.06
CA LEU A 34 -1.49 2.47 -4.04
C LEU A 34 -0.25 1.78 -3.47
N ALA A 35 -0.40 0.55 -3.08
CA ALA A 35 0.68 -0.23 -2.49
C ALA A 35 1.41 -0.99 -3.58
N THR A 36 2.71 -0.77 -3.69
CA THR A 36 3.51 -1.43 -4.70
C THR A 36 4.60 -2.27 -4.05
N GLY A 37 5.00 -3.32 -4.73
CA GLY A 37 6.05 -4.18 -4.23
C GLY A 37 6.33 -5.27 -5.24
N THR A 38 7.28 -6.13 -4.90
CA THR A 38 7.70 -7.19 -5.81
C THR A 38 6.99 -8.51 -5.54
N LYS A 39 6.35 -8.65 -4.39
CA LYS A 39 5.69 -9.90 -4.00
C LYS A 39 4.19 -9.72 -4.00
N ILE A 40 3.55 -10.23 -5.04
CA ILE A 40 2.12 -10.03 -5.20
C ILE A 40 1.32 -10.67 -4.06
N GLU A 41 1.80 -11.79 -3.52
CA GLU A 41 1.08 -12.44 -2.43
C GLU A 41 0.97 -11.55 -1.21
N LYS A 42 2.04 -10.82 -0.91
CA LYS A 42 2.02 -9.90 0.22
C LYS A 42 1.12 -8.71 -0.03
N LEU A 43 1.11 -8.24 -1.27
CA LEU A 43 0.24 -7.13 -1.63
C LEU A 43 -1.23 -7.54 -1.54
N GLU A 44 -1.53 -8.76 -1.95
CA GLU A 44 -2.91 -9.23 -1.86
C GLU A 44 -3.35 -9.40 -0.41
N GLU A 45 -2.44 -9.77 0.46
CA GLU A 45 -2.76 -9.81 1.89
C GLU A 45 -3.13 -8.42 2.40
N LEU A 46 -2.38 -7.41 1.97
CA LEU A 46 -2.71 -6.04 2.35
C LEU A 46 -4.08 -5.64 1.85
N LYS A 47 -4.38 -5.97 0.60
CA LYS A 47 -5.67 -5.60 0.04
C LYS A 47 -6.81 -6.29 0.78
N SER A 48 -6.60 -7.50 1.26
CA SER A 48 -7.66 -8.18 2.01
C SER A 48 -7.86 -7.57 3.39
N LYS A 49 -6.84 -6.95 3.95
CA LYS A 49 -6.95 -6.31 5.26
C LYS A 49 -7.52 -4.90 5.18
N PHE A 50 -7.24 -4.19 4.10
CA PHE A 50 -7.61 -2.80 3.97
C PHE A 50 -8.42 -2.62 2.70
N THR A 51 -9.60 -2.05 2.84
CA THR A 51 -10.53 -1.97 1.72
C THR A 51 -10.27 -0.81 0.79
N ASN A 52 -9.52 0.17 1.25
CA ASN A 52 -9.38 1.42 0.52
C ASN A 52 -8.03 1.54 -0.17
N ILE A 53 -7.43 0.41 -0.48
CA ILE A 53 -6.13 0.42 -1.14
C ILE A 53 -6.20 -0.30 -2.48
N LYS A 54 -5.27 0.05 -3.35
CA LYS A 54 -5.03 -0.66 -4.59
C LYS A 54 -3.62 -1.23 -4.54
N ILE A 55 -3.40 -2.29 -5.26
CA ILE A 55 -2.08 -2.92 -5.28
C ILE A 55 -1.58 -3.00 -6.72
N LEU A 56 -0.26 -2.94 -6.85
CA LEU A 56 0.38 -3.06 -8.14
C LEU A 56 1.72 -3.73 -7.93
N LYS A 57 1.90 -4.89 -8.57
CA LYS A 57 3.20 -5.54 -8.52
C LYS A 57 4.18 -4.74 -9.39
N PHE A 58 5.31 -4.43 -8.82
CA PHE A 58 6.31 -3.62 -9.49
C PHE A 58 7.68 -4.25 -9.28
N ASP A 59 8.28 -4.73 -10.35
CA ASP A 59 9.56 -5.41 -10.31
C ASP A 59 10.61 -4.53 -10.96
N ILE A 60 11.44 -3.92 -10.14
CA ILE A 60 12.48 -3.02 -10.62
C ILE A 60 13.85 -3.69 -10.70
N SER A 61 13.91 -4.97 -10.40
CA SER A 61 15.17 -5.70 -10.51
C SER A 61 15.56 -5.93 -11.96
N GLN A 62 14.66 -5.73 -12.84
CA GLN A 62 14.84 -5.93 -14.25
C GLN A 62 15.66 -4.82 -14.88
N HIS A 63 16.70 -5.16 -15.61
CA HIS A 63 17.44 -4.16 -16.38
C HIS A 63 18.42 -4.79 -17.34
#